data_db4aa6c06750d8289fdc0602871a0df0
#
_entry.id   db4aa6c06750d8289fdc0602871a0df0
#
_cell.length_a   1.000
_cell.length_b   1.000
_cell.length_c   1.000
_cell.angle_alpha   90.00
_cell.angle_beta   90.00
_cell.angle_gamma   90.00
#
_symmetry.space_group_name_H-M   'P 1'
#
loop_
_entity.id
_entity.type
_entity.pdbx_description
1 polymer ?
#
loop_
_entity_poly.entity_id
_entity_poly.type
_entity_poly.pdbx_seq_one_letter_code
_entity_poly.pdbx_strand_id
1 'polypeptide(L)'
;VKFVGNNAAIAPGVDDELKDINPLVEGYMSADPGMAPQSFQEADSPEWIDLKRLQVFSTSGGNIIYANGYQQLKLMVVGQVVDHGGKAVEILKSELDSIQLLDAYSGKALPIDNIRDGEELAWKCTLERRLPYEPFPHTGELHGPVVRGKAIFLKEFYISSNSPEPIKLIATITRSDGETFYSEETSEFGEINLRTVPPPIYRKEQFRVKRLSGNWRPTENVAKVDRYVLDLLVDQHHIKFVSCSITGVLHARSEHPDFLGYYAVGYFKGLKVNHGAEISWETADQLATDHEEQGKVTFLMHFAKKGGTSQVRYDHLLVKMFVRDMYGNRHEIDVAMNTENPSMIEVV
;
A
#
# COMPACT_ATOMS: atom_id res chain seq x y z
N VAL A 1 -17.79 -39.51 -6.83
CA VAL A 1 -16.50 -38.80 -6.73
C VAL A 1 -16.63 -37.80 -5.60
N LYS A 2 -15.96 -38.08 -4.48
CA LYS A 2 -15.98 -37.23 -3.27
C LYS A 2 -14.93 -36.12 -3.45
N PHE A 3 -15.35 -34.86 -3.32
CA PHE A 3 -14.45 -33.73 -3.15
C PHE A 3 -14.07 -33.64 -1.68
N VAL A 4 -12.78 -33.72 -1.39
CA VAL A 4 -12.19 -33.42 -0.09
C VAL A 4 -11.62 -32.01 -0.21
N GLY A 5 -12.19 -31.06 0.55
CA GLY A 5 -11.68 -29.72 0.66
C GLY A 5 -10.42 -29.71 1.52
N ASN A 6 -9.31 -29.22 0.98
CA ASN A 6 -8.12 -28.89 1.75
C ASN A 6 -8.09 -27.38 1.99
N ASN A 7 -8.32 -27.00 3.24
CA ASN A 7 -7.96 -25.69 3.77
C ASN A 7 -6.43 -25.59 3.80
N ALA A 8 -5.86 -24.83 2.90
CA ALA A 8 -4.46 -24.45 2.96
C ALA A 8 -4.34 -23.23 3.88
N ALA A 9 -3.71 -23.44 5.02
CA ALA A 9 -3.33 -22.42 5.98
C ALA A 9 -2.38 -21.40 5.32
N ILE A 10 -2.66 -20.12 5.55
CA ILE A 10 -1.80 -19.00 5.22
C ILE A 10 -0.58 -19.10 6.14
N ALA A 11 0.61 -19.28 5.57
CA ALA A 11 1.86 -19.25 6.31
C ALA A 11 2.16 -17.81 6.77
N PRO A 12 2.50 -17.59 8.05
CA PRO A 12 3.08 -16.34 8.52
C PRO A 12 4.60 -16.41 8.31
N GLY A 13 5.18 -15.43 7.68
CA GLY A 13 6.64 -15.30 7.63
C GLY A 13 7.16 -14.61 6.39
N VAL A 14 7.04 -13.28 6.33
CA VAL A 14 7.99 -12.40 5.63
C VAL A 14 8.09 -11.11 6.45
N ASP A 15 8.66 -11.23 7.64
CA ASP A 15 9.26 -10.14 8.38
C ASP A 15 10.75 -10.43 8.39
N ASP A 16 11.49 -9.76 7.53
CA ASP A 16 12.85 -9.25 7.70
C ASP A 16 13.43 -8.93 6.32
N GLU A 17 13.86 -7.71 6.14
CA GLU A 17 14.58 -7.08 5.02
C GLU A 17 13.78 -6.05 4.22
N LEU A 18 13.46 -4.93 4.86
CA LEU A 18 13.33 -3.63 4.17
C LEU A 18 13.76 -2.49 5.12
N LYS A 19 14.99 -2.60 5.60
CA LYS A 19 15.76 -1.44 6.07
C LYS A 19 16.48 -0.87 4.86
N ASP A 20 16.23 0.39 4.59
CA ASP A 20 16.77 1.23 3.51
C ASP A 20 15.80 1.40 2.34
N ILE A 21 15.06 2.50 2.39
CA ILE A 21 14.83 3.48 1.32
C ILE A 21 13.81 4.50 1.84
N ASN A 22 14.27 5.59 2.37
CA ASN A 22 13.52 6.84 2.30
C ASN A 22 14.43 8.07 2.37
N PRO A 23 15.02 8.52 1.25
CA PRO A 23 15.84 9.74 1.22
C PRO A 23 15.04 11.04 0.99
N LEU A 24 13.71 11.03 1.00
CA LEU A 24 12.91 12.21 0.61
C LEU A 24 12.24 12.96 1.77
N VAL A 25 12.44 12.54 3.01
CA VAL A 25 11.89 13.25 4.19
C VAL A 25 12.94 14.07 4.93
N GLU A 26 14.21 14.03 4.52
CA GLU A 26 15.29 14.75 5.20
C GLU A 26 15.27 16.28 5.04
N GLY A 27 14.35 16.84 4.27
CA GLY A 27 14.35 18.28 3.99
C GLY A 27 13.53 19.17 4.95
N TYR A 28 12.70 18.63 5.84
CA TYR A 28 11.75 19.45 6.60
C TYR A 28 11.84 19.36 8.11
N MET A 29 12.64 18.47 8.64
CA MET A 29 12.96 18.46 10.05
C MET A 29 14.45 18.80 10.21
N SER A 30 14.79 20.07 10.27
CA SER A 30 16.01 20.52 10.93
C SER A 30 15.82 20.25 12.43
N ALA A 31 15.77 18.98 12.80
CA ALA A 31 15.96 18.58 14.17
C ALA A 31 17.44 18.81 14.46
N ASP A 32 17.73 19.61 15.47
CA ASP A 32 19.05 19.74 16.09
C ASP A 32 19.56 18.29 16.32
N PRO A 33 20.74 17.89 15.79
CA PRO A 33 21.26 16.51 15.91
C PRO A 33 21.58 16.07 17.35
N GLY A 34 21.16 16.84 18.35
CA GLY A 34 21.29 16.54 19.78
C GLY A 34 20.06 15.89 20.43
N MET A 35 18.93 15.69 19.73
CA MET A 35 17.80 14.97 20.30
C MET A 35 17.94 13.47 20.10
N ALA A 36 18.62 12.81 21.02
CA ALA A 36 18.45 11.36 21.25
C ALA A 36 16.98 11.06 21.58
N PRO A 37 16.43 9.88 21.19
CA PRO A 37 15.10 9.49 21.60
C PRO A 37 15.01 9.60 23.11
N GLN A 38 14.14 10.51 23.58
CA GLN A 38 13.98 10.75 25.02
C GLN A 38 13.50 9.45 25.64
N SER A 39 14.35 8.84 26.47
CA SER A 39 13.93 7.80 27.38
C SER A 39 13.03 8.46 28.42
N PHE A 40 11.73 8.24 28.31
CA PHE A 40 10.76 8.66 29.31
C PHE A 40 11.09 7.92 30.60
N GLN A 41 11.79 8.57 31.53
CA GLN A 41 11.91 8.09 32.90
C GLN A 41 10.60 8.44 33.61
N GLU A 42 10.05 7.47 34.34
CA GLU A 42 9.01 7.69 35.37
C GLU A 42 9.61 8.48 36.56
N ALA A 43 10.01 9.71 36.29
CA ALA A 43 10.37 10.63 37.39
C ALA A 43 9.19 11.57 37.61
N ASP A 44 8.91 11.93 38.85
CA ASP A 44 7.91 12.91 39.25
C ASP A 44 7.95 14.14 38.33
N SER A 45 7.25 14.05 37.18
CA SER A 45 7.13 15.18 36.28
C SER A 45 6.32 16.25 36.98
N PRO A 46 6.73 17.52 36.91
CA PRO A 46 5.94 18.59 37.48
C PRO A 46 4.56 18.58 36.85
N GLU A 47 3.55 18.60 37.67
CA GLU A 47 2.18 18.64 37.25
C GLU A 47 1.93 19.87 36.35
N TRP A 48 1.53 19.64 35.10
CA TRP A 48 1.15 20.73 34.21
C TRP A 48 -0.29 21.15 34.46
N ILE A 49 -0.59 22.44 34.28
CA ILE A 49 -1.91 22.99 34.60
C ILE A 49 -2.67 23.45 33.38
N ASP A 50 -1.95 23.78 32.31
CA ASP A 50 -2.57 24.37 31.14
C ASP A 50 -1.96 23.87 29.84
N LEU A 51 -2.80 23.81 28.80
CA LEU A 51 -2.43 23.39 27.46
C LEU A 51 -2.13 24.64 26.62
N LYS A 52 -0.85 24.95 26.45
CA LYS A 52 -0.41 26.09 25.65
C LYS A 52 -0.73 25.90 24.16
N ARG A 53 -0.66 24.66 23.69
CA ARG A 53 -0.86 24.30 22.29
C ARG A 53 -1.20 22.81 22.18
N LEU A 54 -2.22 22.52 21.34
CA LEU A 54 -2.48 21.19 20.82
C LEU A 54 -2.94 21.36 19.37
N GLN A 55 -2.21 20.79 18.43
CA GLN A 55 -2.43 20.98 17.01
C GLN A 55 -2.48 19.63 16.31
N VAL A 56 -3.31 19.51 15.26
CA VAL A 56 -3.40 18.34 14.40
C VAL A 56 -3.25 18.76 12.95
N PHE A 57 -2.33 18.16 12.22
CA PHE A 57 -2.08 18.49 10.80
C PHE A 57 -1.54 17.30 10.02
N SER A 58 -1.69 17.35 8.69
CA SER A 58 -1.15 16.35 7.79
C SER A 58 0.31 16.63 7.46
N THR A 59 1.13 15.58 7.52
CA THR A 59 2.53 15.61 7.05
C THR A 59 2.70 14.94 5.68
N SER A 60 1.61 14.46 5.07
CA SER A 60 1.62 13.77 3.78
C SER A 60 1.38 14.67 2.56
N GLY A 61 1.45 16.00 2.72
CA GLY A 61 1.31 16.94 1.60
C GLY A 61 -0.12 17.37 1.28
N GLY A 62 -1.13 16.95 2.04
CA GLY A 62 -2.52 17.35 1.85
C GLY A 62 -3.47 16.60 2.75
N ASN A 63 -4.77 16.84 2.54
CA ASN A 63 -5.83 16.30 3.37
C ASN A 63 -6.78 15.38 2.56
N ILE A 64 -6.26 14.77 1.50
CA ILE A 64 -7.03 13.94 0.58
C ILE A 64 -6.46 12.53 0.56
N ILE A 65 -7.34 11.51 0.56
CA ILE A 65 -6.98 10.11 0.37
C ILE A 65 -8.00 9.43 -0.57
N TYR A 66 -7.61 8.28 -1.15
CA TYR A 66 -8.58 7.43 -1.84
C TYR A 66 -9.46 6.67 -0.84
N ALA A 67 -10.77 6.60 -1.14
CA ALA A 67 -11.73 5.79 -0.38
C ALA A 67 -11.56 4.29 -0.68
N ASN A 68 -10.37 3.74 -0.45
CA ASN A 68 -10.03 2.34 -0.73
C ASN A 68 -9.67 1.51 0.52
N GLY A 69 -9.62 2.15 1.68
CA GLY A 69 -9.30 1.52 2.97
C GLY A 69 -7.82 1.12 3.15
N TYR A 70 -6.96 1.37 2.16
CA TYR A 70 -5.55 0.95 2.15
C TYR A 70 -4.57 2.11 2.16
N GLN A 71 -4.87 3.17 1.40
CA GLN A 71 -4.05 4.37 1.41
C GLN A 71 -4.12 5.04 2.77
N GLN A 72 -3.00 5.53 3.27
CA GLN A 72 -2.91 6.18 4.56
C GLN A 72 -2.40 7.60 4.45
N LEU A 73 -3.06 8.51 5.18
CA LEU A 73 -2.62 9.86 5.43
C LEU A 73 -1.93 9.91 6.79
N LYS A 74 -0.73 10.44 6.85
CA LYS A 74 -0.01 10.65 8.11
C LYS A 74 -0.46 11.96 8.74
N LEU A 75 -1.02 11.87 9.94
CA LEU A 75 -1.31 13.01 10.80
C LEU A 75 -0.29 13.08 11.92
N MET A 76 0.06 14.31 12.28
CA MET A 76 0.87 14.62 13.44
C MET A 76 0.04 15.42 14.43
N VAL A 77 -0.01 14.94 15.68
CA VAL A 77 -0.49 15.71 16.82
C VAL A 77 0.72 16.28 17.53
N VAL A 78 0.72 17.58 17.72
CA VAL A 78 1.81 18.32 18.36
C VAL A 78 1.25 19.12 19.51
N GLY A 79 1.87 19.02 20.68
CA GLY A 79 1.41 19.79 21.83
C GLY A 79 2.53 20.30 22.71
N GLN A 80 2.17 21.25 23.57
CA GLN A 80 3.02 21.82 24.60
C GLN A 80 2.16 22.20 25.80
N VAL A 81 2.57 21.77 26.96
CA VAL A 81 1.93 22.09 28.24
C VAL A 81 2.81 22.98 29.10
N VAL A 82 2.20 23.67 30.07
CA VAL A 82 2.90 24.57 30.98
C VAL A 82 2.51 24.33 32.43
N ASP A 83 3.46 24.62 33.33
CA ASP A 83 3.25 24.62 34.78
C ASP A 83 2.59 25.94 35.25
N HIS A 84 2.37 26.06 36.58
CA HIS A 84 1.83 27.25 37.24
C HIS A 84 2.62 28.54 36.97
N GLY A 85 3.88 28.43 36.57
CA GLY A 85 4.75 29.54 36.24
C GLY A 85 4.74 29.90 34.74
N GLY A 86 3.95 29.18 33.92
CA GLY A 86 3.93 29.34 32.47
C GLY A 86 5.15 28.73 31.76
N LYS A 87 5.97 27.95 32.47
CA LYS A 87 7.13 27.27 31.91
C LYS A 87 6.70 25.97 31.24
N ALA A 88 7.20 25.69 30.03
CA ALA A 88 6.97 24.45 29.33
C ALA A 88 7.58 23.26 30.10
N VAL A 89 6.77 22.22 30.31
CA VAL A 89 7.14 20.99 31.02
C VAL A 89 6.84 19.75 30.17
N GLU A 90 7.48 18.64 30.49
CA GLU A 90 7.24 17.36 29.82
C GLU A 90 5.98 16.70 30.34
N ILE A 91 5.29 15.96 29.49
CA ILE A 91 4.11 15.16 29.85
C ILE A 91 4.51 13.75 30.25
N LEU A 92 3.68 13.09 31.04
CA LEU A 92 3.83 11.67 31.35
C LEU A 92 3.59 10.80 30.10
N LYS A 93 4.19 9.63 30.09
CA LYS A 93 3.95 8.65 29.02
C LYS A 93 2.46 8.27 28.95
N SER A 94 1.80 8.09 30.09
CA SER A 94 0.36 7.79 30.16
C SER A 94 -0.51 8.89 29.53
N GLU A 95 -0.11 10.14 29.69
CA GLU A 95 -0.78 11.29 29.07
C GLU A 95 -0.52 11.34 27.57
N LEU A 96 0.71 11.06 27.10
CA LEU A 96 1.01 10.89 25.69
C LEU A 96 0.20 9.74 25.07
N ASP A 97 0.08 8.63 25.77
CA ASP A 97 -0.69 7.46 25.34
C ASP A 97 -2.19 7.77 25.30
N SER A 98 -2.70 8.68 26.13
CA SER A 98 -4.10 9.12 26.16
C SER A 98 -4.53 9.94 24.94
N ILE A 99 -3.58 10.46 24.16
CA ILE A 99 -3.91 11.27 22.98
C ILE A 99 -4.71 10.46 21.99
N GLN A 100 -5.88 10.98 21.59
CA GLN A 100 -6.80 10.37 20.62
C GLN A 100 -7.23 11.40 19.57
N LEU A 101 -7.71 10.89 18.43
CA LEU A 101 -8.38 11.66 17.42
C LEU A 101 -9.88 11.44 17.54
N LEU A 102 -10.64 12.51 17.60
CA LEU A 102 -12.11 12.47 17.65
C LEU A 102 -12.68 13.04 16.36
N ASP A 103 -13.82 12.50 15.92
CA ASP A 103 -14.69 13.19 14.97
C ASP A 103 -15.33 14.40 15.67
N ALA A 104 -15.01 15.58 15.18
CA ALA A 104 -15.44 16.85 15.77
C ALA A 104 -16.97 17.02 15.82
N TYR A 105 -17.73 16.34 14.94
CA TYR A 105 -19.18 16.44 14.92
C TYR A 105 -19.86 15.48 15.89
N SER A 106 -19.40 14.26 15.96
CA SER A 106 -20.01 13.22 16.80
C SER A 106 -19.36 13.08 18.18
N GLY A 107 -18.16 13.65 18.38
CA GLY A 107 -17.37 13.49 19.60
C GLY A 107 -16.84 12.07 19.79
N LYS A 108 -16.97 11.18 18.78
CA LYS A 108 -16.53 9.79 18.89
C LYS A 108 -15.05 9.67 18.55
N ALA A 109 -14.32 8.93 19.38
CA ALA A 109 -12.93 8.61 19.09
C ALA A 109 -12.81 7.70 17.87
N LEU A 110 -11.81 7.96 17.00
CA LEU A 110 -11.42 7.02 15.99
C LEU A 110 -10.74 5.81 16.67
N PRO A 111 -11.23 4.60 16.41
CA PRO A 111 -10.63 3.40 17.00
C PRO A 111 -9.22 3.21 16.47
N ILE A 112 -8.26 3.02 17.39
CA ILE A 112 -6.86 2.76 17.08
C ILE A 112 -6.67 1.24 17.05
N ASP A 113 -6.20 0.69 15.92
CA ASP A 113 -5.80 -0.71 15.71
C ASP A 113 -6.82 -1.81 16.12
N ASN A 114 -7.93 -1.45 16.74
CA ASN A 114 -8.98 -2.35 17.23
C ASN A 114 -10.11 -2.51 16.20
N ILE A 115 -9.75 -2.90 14.98
CA ILE A 115 -10.76 -3.31 14.00
C ILE A 115 -11.15 -4.74 14.36
N ARG A 116 -12.29 -4.91 15.04
CA ARG A 116 -12.90 -6.24 15.19
C ARG A 116 -13.21 -6.78 13.81
N ASP A 117 -12.87 -8.03 13.55
CA ASP A 117 -13.22 -8.71 12.30
C ASP A 117 -14.72 -8.53 12.06
N GLY A 118 -15.07 -7.90 10.93
CA GLY A 118 -16.47 -7.67 10.54
C GLY A 118 -17.01 -6.25 10.74
N GLU A 119 -16.32 -5.34 11.43
CA GLU A 119 -16.70 -3.92 11.47
C GLU A 119 -16.08 -3.16 10.29
N GLU A 120 -16.88 -2.82 9.31
CA GLU A 120 -16.53 -1.86 8.25
C GLU A 120 -16.63 -0.43 8.80
N LEU A 121 -15.59 0.00 9.50
CA LEU A 121 -15.49 1.39 9.93
C LEU A 121 -15.21 2.28 8.72
N ALA A 122 -16.00 3.34 8.57
CA ALA A 122 -15.83 4.32 7.50
C ALA A 122 -14.42 4.95 7.52
N TRP A 123 -13.95 5.32 8.72
CA TRP A 123 -12.63 5.89 8.98
C TRP A 123 -11.88 5.03 10.00
N LYS A 124 -10.59 4.80 9.74
CA LYS A 124 -9.72 3.94 10.55
C LYS A 124 -8.46 4.70 10.91
N CYS A 125 -7.95 4.42 12.11
CA CYS A 125 -6.71 5.00 12.63
C CYS A 125 -5.74 3.88 13.02
N THR A 126 -4.47 4.02 12.69
CA THR A 126 -3.39 3.15 13.16
C THR A 126 -2.22 3.98 13.67
N LEU A 127 -1.40 3.41 14.55
CA LEU A 127 -0.17 4.05 15.02
C LEU A 127 1.03 3.73 14.12
N GLU A 128 0.87 2.75 13.23
CA GLU A 128 1.91 2.31 12.29
C GLU A 128 1.49 2.52 10.85
N ARG A 129 2.45 2.86 10.00
CA ARG A 129 2.25 2.97 8.56
C ARG A 129 2.13 1.56 7.95
N ARG A 130 1.11 1.35 7.15
CA ARG A 130 0.99 0.16 6.30
C ARG A 130 1.82 0.37 5.04
N LEU A 131 2.91 -0.36 4.92
CA LEU A 131 3.66 -0.43 3.67
C LEU A 131 3.01 -1.49 2.77
N PRO A 132 3.05 -1.32 1.46
CA PRO A 132 3.89 -0.42 0.66
C PRO A 132 3.13 0.74 -0.02
N TYR A 133 2.02 1.21 0.54
CA TYR A 133 1.15 2.19 -0.13
C TYR A 133 1.69 3.60 -0.02
N GLU A 134 1.70 4.30 -1.16
CA GLU A 134 2.12 5.69 -1.24
C GLU A 134 0.98 6.64 -0.82
N PRO A 135 1.30 7.82 -0.28
CA PRO A 135 0.31 8.85 0.00
C PRO A 135 -0.37 9.33 -1.30
N PHE A 136 -1.50 10.02 -1.16
CA PHE A 136 -2.20 10.63 -2.31
C PHE A 136 -1.25 11.56 -3.07
N PRO A 137 -1.21 11.51 -4.42
CA PRO A 137 -0.34 12.39 -5.20
C PRO A 137 -0.79 13.85 -5.05
N HIS A 138 0.08 14.65 -4.47
CA HIS A 138 -0.16 16.09 -4.29
C HIS A 138 0.74 16.90 -5.20
N THR A 139 0.20 18.02 -5.65
CA THR A 139 0.92 19.03 -6.44
C THR A 139 1.21 20.30 -5.64
N GLY A 140 0.81 20.35 -4.37
CA GLY A 140 0.91 21.53 -3.52
C GLY A 140 2.06 21.48 -2.51
N GLU A 141 2.42 22.64 -1.99
CA GLU A 141 3.36 22.77 -0.88
C GLU A 141 2.79 22.20 0.41
N LEU A 142 3.66 21.60 1.22
CA LEU A 142 3.33 21.15 2.57
C LEU A 142 3.11 22.37 3.47
N HIS A 143 1.87 22.61 3.90
CA HIS A 143 1.55 23.60 4.90
C HIS A 143 1.35 22.94 6.25
N GLY A 144 2.32 23.06 7.12
CA GLY A 144 2.23 22.61 8.49
C GLY A 144 2.83 23.65 9.44
N PRO A 145 2.44 23.65 10.71
CA PRO A 145 3.01 24.56 11.68
C PRO A 145 4.50 24.29 11.87
N VAL A 146 5.26 25.38 12.02
CA VAL A 146 6.68 25.26 12.38
C VAL A 146 6.75 24.83 13.86
N VAL A 147 7.16 23.60 14.09
CA VAL A 147 7.28 23.02 15.42
C VAL A 147 8.65 23.40 16.01
N ARG A 148 8.67 24.38 16.89
CA ARG A 148 9.90 24.79 17.61
C ARG A 148 9.58 25.00 19.09
N GLY A 149 10.50 24.61 19.97
CA GLY A 149 10.38 24.86 21.41
C GLY A 149 10.95 23.73 22.26
N LYS A 150 10.99 23.97 23.58
CA LYS A 150 11.36 22.96 24.59
C LYS A 150 10.10 22.23 25.05
N ALA A 151 10.24 20.98 25.47
CA ALA A 151 9.17 20.17 26.04
C ALA A 151 7.92 20.10 25.10
N ILE A 152 8.16 19.85 23.80
CA ILE A 152 7.11 19.59 22.80
C ILE A 152 6.93 18.09 22.73
N PHE A 153 5.68 17.62 22.81
CA PHE A 153 5.34 16.23 22.56
C PHE A 153 4.75 16.05 21.14
N LEU A 154 4.98 14.87 20.58
CA LEU A 154 4.56 14.50 19.22
C LEU A 154 3.90 13.13 19.27
N LYS A 155 2.78 12.95 18.57
CA LYS A 155 2.17 11.63 18.33
C LYS A 155 1.71 11.50 16.89
N GLU A 156 2.09 10.40 16.26
CA GLU A 156 1.77 10.12 14.87
C GLU A 156 0.55 9.22 14.77
N PHE A 157 -0.28 9.48 13.77
CA PHE A 157 -1.43 8.67 13.41
C PHE A 157 -1.48 8.47 11.90
N TYR A 158 -1.94 7.31 11.47
CA TYR A 158 -2.13 6.98 10.06
C TYR A 158 -3.60 6.69 9.82
N ILE A 159 -4.23 7.54 9.00
CA ILE A 159 -5.67 7.53 8.76
C ILE A 159 -5.96 6.93 7.39
N SER A 160 -6.90 6.00 7.34
CA SER A 160 -7.43 5.44 6.09
C SER A 160 -8.96 5.44 6.10
N SER A 161 -9.58 5.43 4.91
CA SER A 161 -11.04 5.40 4.78
C SER A 161 -11.49 4.56 3.59
N ASN A 162 -12.63 3.90 3.75
CA ASN A 162 -13.40 3.30 2.66
C ASN A 162 -14.73 4.03 2.41
N SER A 163 -14.97 5.14 3.12
CA SER A 163 -16.16 5.98 2.99
C SER A 163 -15.91 7.13 2.02
N PRO A 164 -16.88 7.53 1.20
CA PRO A 164 -16.84 8.75 0.42
C PRO A 164 -17.05 10.02 1.26
N GLU A 165 -17.53 9.88 2.49
CA GLU A 165 -17.87 11.01 3.36
C GLU A 165 -16.60 11.63 3.97
N PRO A 166 -16.49 12.97 3.99
CA PRO A 166 -15.41 13.66 4.67
C PRO A 166 -15.53 13.51 6.18
N ILE A 167 -14.41 13.75 6.88
CA ILE A 167 -14.40 13.81 8.34
C ILE A 167 -13.62 15.03 8.81
N LYS A 168 -14.08 15.62 9.90
CA LYS A 168 -13.38 16.69 10.62
C LYS A 168 -12.83 16.09 11.91
N LEU A 169 -11.53 16.17 12.11
CA LEU A 169 -10.86 15.59 13.28
C LEU A 169 -10.30 16.68 14.17
N ILE A 170 -10.40 16.43 15.47
CA ILE A 170 -9.72 17.14 16.54
C ILE A 170 -8.87 16.15 17.34
N ALA A 171 -7.87 16.64 18.05
CA ALA A 171 -7.09 15.85 18.98
C ALA A 171 -7.50 16.12 20.41
N THR A 172 -7.38 15.11 21.27
CA THR A 172 -7.56 15.25 22.72
C THR A 172 -6.36 14.69 23.45
N ILE A 173 -6.12 15.20 24.67
CA ILE A 173 -5.16 14.66 25.65
C ILE A 173 -5.82 14.67 27.01
N THR A 174 -5.65 13.59 27.78
CA THR A 174 -6.16 13.48 29.15
C THR A 174 -5.01 13.57 30.13
N ARG A 175 -5.06 14.55 31.02
CA ARG A 175 -4.10 14.74 32.10
C ARG A 175 -4.23 13.63 33.16
N SER A 176 -3.22 13.43 33.96
CA SER A 176 -3.15 12.38 34.98
C SER A 176 -4.29 12.43 36.01
N ASP A 177 -4.92 13.58 36.23
CA ASP A 177 -6.08 13.75 37.13
C ASP A 177 -7.42 13.43 36.44
N GLY A 178 -7.41 13.09 35.16
CA GLY A 178 -8.60 12.73 34.36
C GLY A 178 -9.22 13.89 33.59
N GLU A 179 -8.71 15.12 33.72
CA GLU A 179 -9.17 16.25 32.91
C GLU A 179 -8.74 16.11 31.44
N THR A 180 -9.68 16.33 30.50
CA THR A 180 -9.44 16.19 29.06
C THR A 180 -9.45 17.54 28.37
N PHE A 181 -8.44 17.78 27.57
CA PHE A 181 -8.22 18.99 26.80
C PHE A 181 -8.39 18.69 25.30
N TYR A 182 -8.88 19.69 24.54
CA TYR A 182 -9.21 19.59 23.13
C TYR A 182 -8.37 20.54 22.29
N SER A 183 -7.99 20.11 21.08
CA SER A 183 -7.15 20.91 20.18
C SER A 183 -7.88 22.12 19.60
N GLU A 184 -9.20 22.06 19.39
CA GLU A 184 -9.99 23.14 18.81
C GLU A 184 -9.95 24.43 19.64
N GLU A 185 -9.71 24.30 20.94
CA GLU A 185 -9.68 25.43 21.87
C GLU A 185 -8.36 26.22 21.84
N THR A 186 -7.32 25.70 21.19
CA THR A 186 -5.95 26.17 21.43
C THR A 186 -5.26 26.87 20.27
N SER A 187 -5.67 26.70 19.00
CA SER A 187 -4.88 27.25 17.89
C SER A 187 -5.53 27.16 16.51
N GLU A 188 -4.92 27.86 15.54
CA GLU A 188 -5.22 27.84 14.11
C GLU A 188 -5.24 26.43 13.49
N PHE A 189 -4.45 25.49 14.03
CA PHE A 189 -4.40 24.08 13.60
C PHE A 189 -5.09 23.15 14.61
N GLY A 190 -6.10 23.61 15.31
CA GLY A 190 -6.84 22.81 16.29
C GLY A 190 -7.67 21.70 15.67
N GLU A 191 -8.02 21.82 14.40
CA GLU A 191 -8.82 20.86 13.66
C GLU A 191 -8.26 20.58 12.25
N ILE A 192 -8.58 19.41 11.71
CA ILE A 192 -8.23 19.04 10.34
C ILE A 192 -9.43 18.44 9.61
N ASN A 193 -9.70 18.95 8.40
CA ASN A 193 -10.74 18.42 7.52
C ASN A 193 -10.13 17.46 6.52
N LEU A 194 -10.48 16.18 6.59
CA LEU A 194 -10.05 15.14 5.67
C LEU A 194 -11.12 14.87 4.61
N ARG A 195 -10.68 14.69 3.38
CA ARG A 195 -11.55 14.36 2.25
C ARG A 195 -11.12 13.04 1.63
N THR A 196 -12.11 12.30 1.16
CA THR A 196 -11.88 11.13 0.33
C THR A 196 -12.25 11.41 -1.11
N VAL A 197 -11.58 10.71 -2.01
CA VAL A 197 -11.95 10.64 -3.43
C VAL A 197 -12.12 9.19 -3.82
N PRO A 198 -13.02 8.87 -4.76
CA PRO A 198 -13.16 7.50 -5.24
C PRO A 198 -11.85 7.02 -5.88
N PRO A 199 -11.53 5.72 -5.75
CA PRO A 199 -10.43 5.13 -6.49
C PRO A 199 -10.56 5.38 -7.99
N PRO A 200 -9.45 5.66 -8.70
CA PRO A 200 -9.48 5.88 -10.13
C PRO A 200 -9.87 4.60 -10.87
N ILE A 201 -10.66 4.75 -11.94
CA ILE A 201 -10.95 3.68 -12.89
C ILE A 201 -10.10 3.94 -14.13
N TYR A 202 -9.12 3.09 -14.34
CA TYR A 202 -8.25 3.20 -15.51
C TYR A 202 -8.86 2.49 -16.71
N ARG A 203 -8.65 3.08 -17.90
CA ARG A 203 -9.10 2.49 -19.18
C ARG A 203 -8.09 1.44 -19.62
N LYS A 204 -8.54 0.48 -20.43
CA LYS A 204 -7.68 -0.60 -20.95
C LYS A 204 -6.44 -0.08 -21.68
N GLU A 205 -6.55 1.05 -22.40
CA GLU A 205 -5.45 1.67 -23.14
C GLU A 205 -4.31 2.18 -22.26
N GLN A 206 -4.58 2.37 -20.96
CA GLN A 206 -3.58 2.78 -19.97
C GLN A 206 -2.77 1.58 -19.46
N PHE A 207 -3.30 0.37 -19.59
CA PHE A 207 -2.59 -0.88 -19.33
C PHE A 207 -1.86 -1.31 -20.59
N ARG A 208 -0.53 -1.26 -20.55
CA ARG A 208 0.31 -1.52 -21.71
C ARG A 208 0.99 -2.86 -21.59
N VAL A 209 0.83 -3.70 -22.59
CA VAL A 209 1.57 -4.96 -22.73
C VAL A 209 2.69 -4.77 -23.74
N LYS A 210 3.93 -4.91 -23.29
CA LYS A 210 5.12 -4.80 -24.15
C LYS A 210 5.81 -6.16 -24.23
N ARG A 211 5.97 -6.67 -25.46
CA ARG A 211 6.81 -7.83 -25.72
C ARG A 211 8.28 -7.43 -25.67
N LEU A 212 9.07 -8.18 -24.91
CA LEU A 212 10.51 -8.03 -24.84
C LEU A 212 11.16 -9.27 -25.47
N SER A 213 12.10 -9.05 -26.39
CA SER A 213 12.86 -10.15 -26.97
C SER A 213 13.73 -10.79 -25.89
N GLY A 214 13.62 -12.12 -25.72
CA GLY A 214 14.45 -12.89 -24.79
C GLY A 214 15.43 -13.79 -25.52
N ASN A 215 16.65 -13.91 -25.01
CA ASN A 215 17.65 -14.88 -25.47
C ASN A 215 17.47 -16.18 -24.68
N TRP A 216 16.35 -16.84 -24.86
CA TRP A 216 16.06 -18.10 -24.19
C TRP A 216 16.74 -19.28 -24.93
N ARG A 217 17.33 -20.22 -24.17
CA ARG A 217 17.80 -21.48 -24.73
C ARG A 217 16.65 -22.51 -24.74
N PRO A 218 16.37 -23.15 -25.89
CA PRO A 218 15.41 -24.23 -25.96
C PRO A 218 15.71 -25.34 -24.95
N THR A 219 14.65 -25.89 -24.33
CA THR A 219 14.72 -27.09 -23.51
C THR A 219 14.13 -28.28 -24.26
N GLU A 220 14.06 -29.43 -23.60
CA GLU A 220 13.44 -30.63 -24.19
C GLU A 220 11.96 -30.38 -24.57
N ASN A 221 11.22 -29.68 -23.71
CA ASN A 221 9.77 -29.47 -23.88
C ASN A 221 9.40 -28.09 -24.40
N VAL A 222 10.30 -27.11 -24.36
CA VAL A 222 10.03 -25.72 -24.73
C VAL A 222 10.98 -25.29 -25.85
N ALA A 223 10.39 -24.86 -26.97
CA ALA A 223 11.15 -24.39 -28.13
C ALA A 223 11.61 -22.95 -27.97
N LYS A 224 10.78 -22.13 -27.35
CA LYS A 224 11.01 -20.69 -27.22
C LYS A 224 10.23 -20.15 -26.00
N VAL A 225 10.73 -19.08 -25.41
CA VAL A 225 10.01 -18.26 -24.43
C VAL A 225 10.06 -16.81 -24.86
N ASP A 226 8.91 -16.17 -24.92
CA ASP A 226 8.80 -14.73 -25.07
C ASP A 226 8.38 -14.11 -23.73
N ARG A 227 8.94 -12.95 -23.43
CA ARG A 227 8.61 -12.18 -22.22
C ARG A 227 7.69 -11.01 -22.59
N TYR A 228 6.60 -10.86 -21.85
CA TYR A 228 5.72 -9.73 -21.92
C TYR A 228 5.72 -9.01 -20.58
N VAL A 229 5.73 -7.69 -20.61
CA VAL A 229 5.63 -6.87 -19.42
C VAL A 229 4.37 -6.03 -19.51
N LEU A 230 3.52 -6.15 -18.49
CA LEU A 230 2.33 -5.33 -18.33
C LEU A 230 2.63 -4.24 -17.31
N ASP A 231 2.39 -3.00 -17.70
CA ASP A 231 2.47 -1.82 -16.84
C ASP A 231 1.21 -0.95 -16.96
N LEU A 232 1.04 -0.05 -16.00
CA LEU A 232 -0.01 0.96 -16.00
C LEU A 232 0.62 2.34 -16.19
N LEU A 233 0.22 3.03 -17.26
CA LEU A 233 0.72 4.36 -17.62
C LEU A 233 -0.41 5.38 -17.67
N VAL A 234 -0.35 6.37 -16.81
CA VAL A 234 -1.34 7.45 -16.69
C VAL A 234 -0.62 8.78 -16.87
N ASP A 235 -1.00 9.57 -17.86
CA ASP A 235 -0.40 10.89 -18.15
C ASP A 235 1.13 10.87 -18.19
N GLN A 236 1.72 9.85 -18.83
CA GLN A 236 3.16 9.59 -18.93
C GLN A 236 3.83 9.14 -17.62
N HIS A 237 3.08 8.96 -16.52
CA HIS A 237 3.58 8.45 -15.26
C HIS A 237 3.28 6.96 -15.08
N HIS A 238 4.28 6.19 -14.69
CA HIS A 238 4.10 4.79 -14.35
C HIS A 238 3.48 4.66 -12.97
N ILE A 239 2.30 4.01 -12.90
CA ILE A 239 1.66 3.63 -11.65
C ILE A 239 2.11 2.20 -11.32
N LYS A 240 2.89 2.05 -10.27
CA LYS A 240 3.44 0.75 -9.86
C LYS A 240 2.37 -0.15 -9.26
N PHE A 241 2.42 -1.43 -9.56
CA PHE A 241 1.66 -2.44 -8.85
C PHE A 241 2.40 -2.87 -7.58
N VAL A 242 1.63 -3.21 -6.56
CA VAL A 242 2.13 -3.64 -5.25
C VAL A 242 1.78 -5.09 -4.98
N SER A 243 0.63 -5.54 -5.50
CA SER A 243 0.23 -6.94 -5.47
C SER A 243 -0.45 -7.32 -6.79
N CYS A 244 -0.36 -8.61 -7.11
CA CYS A 244 -0.99 -9.19 -8.28
C CYS A 244 -1.46 -10.60 -7.98
N SER A 245 -2.60 -10.97 -8.55
CA SER A 245 -3.04 -12.37 -8.65
C SER A 245 -3.75 -12.58 -9.99
N ILE A 246 -3.65 -13.78 -10.55
CA ILE A 246 -4.21 -14.14 -11.85
C ILE A 246 -4.98 -15.45 -11.69
N THR A 247 -6.22 -15.50 -12.21
CA THR A 247 -7.05 -16.68 -12.18
C THR A 247 -6.70 -17.63 -13.34
N GLY A 248 -6.09 -18.77 -13.03
CA GLY A 248 -5.77 -19.76 -14.06
C GLY A 248 -4.52 -19.44 -14.90
N VAL A 249 -4.38 -20.13 -16.01
CA VAL A 249 -3.24 -20.02 -16.95
C VAL A 249 -3.80 -19.82 -18.35
N LEU A 250 -3.25 -18.85 -19.08
CA LEU A 250 -3.54 -18.69 -20.49
C LEU A 250 -2.87 -19.81 -21.28
N HIS A 251 -3.61 -20.48 -22.13
CA HIS A 251 -3.06 -21.46 -23.06
C HIS A 251 -3.89 -21.57 -24.33
N ALA A 252 -3.21 -21.84 -25.41
CA ALA A 252 -3.81 -22.04 -26.73
C ALA A 252 -3.10 -23.17 -27.48
N ARG A 253 -3.84 -23.90 -28.30
CA ARG A 253 -3.28 -24.82 -29.30
C ARG A 253 -2.59 -24.02 -30.40
N SER A 254 -1.62 -24.63 -31.04
CA SER A 254 -0.91 -24.05 -32.17
C SER A 254 -1.14 -24.86 -33.43
N GLU A 255 -1.37 -24.17 -34.53
CA GLU A 255 -1.37 -24.77 -35.86
C GLU A 255 0.05 -24.77 -36.50
N HIS A 256 1.03 -24.14 -35.81
CA HIS A 256 2.40 -24.09 -36.30
C HIS A 256 3.03 -25.49 -36.32
N PRO A 257 3.81 -25.84 -37.38
CA PRO A 257 4.34 -27.19 -37.53
C PRO A 257 5.27 -27.63 -36.41
N ASP A 258 5.96 -26.68 -35.76
CA ASP A 258 6.98 -26.97 -34.74
C ASP A 258 6.47 -26.87 -33.31
N PHE A 259 5.28 -26.30 -33.09
CA PHE A 259 4.73 -26.07 -31.76
C PHE A 259 3.43 -26.82 -31.53
N LEU A 260 3.27 -27.36 -30.33
CA LEU A 260 2.03 -27.97 -29.87
C LEU A 260 1.03 -26.91 -29.41
N GLY A 261 1.53 -25.86 -28.78
CA GLY A 261 0.72 -24.77 -28.24
C GLY A 261 1.54 -23.73 -27.50
N TYR A 262 0.84 -22.79 -26.92
CA TYR A 262 1.34 -21.65 -26.16
C TYR A 262 0.81 -21.69 -24.75
N TYR A 263 1.66 -21.31 -23.75
CA TYR A 263 1.27 -21.15 -22.37
C TYR A 263 1.81 -19.83 -21.84
N ALA A 264 0.97 -19.02 -21.18
CA ALA A 264 1.45 -17.82 -20.52
C ALA A 264 1.24 -17.91 -19.02
N VAL A 265 2.33 -17.73 -18.28
CA VAL A 265 2.36 -17.72 -16.82
C VAL A 265 2.78 -16.35 -16.35
N GLY A 266 2.02 -15.79 -15.41
CA GLY A 266 2.29 -14.47 -14.82
C GLY A 266 3.19 -14.57 -13.60
N TYR A 267 4.11 -13.59 -13.48
CA TYR A 267 5.04 -13.42 -12.38
C TYR A 267 4.97 -11.98 -11.85
N PHE A 268 5.06 -11.85 -10.54
CA PHE A 268 5.16 -10.56 -9.87
C PHE A 268 6.13 -10.67 -8.70
N LYS A 269 7.09 -9.76 -8.60
CA LYS A 269 8.18 -9.83 -7.62
C LYS A 269 8.90 -11.20 -7.63
N GLY A 270 9.20 -11.69 -8.83
CA GLY A 270 9.85 -12.98 -9.02
C GLY A 270 9.01 -14.21 -8.67
N LEU A 271 7.80 -14.03 -8.15
CA LEU A 271 6.90 -15.09 -7.75
C LEU A 271 5.81 -15.34 -8.80
N LYS A 272 5.49 -16.62 -9.01
CA LYS A 272 4.36 -17.03 -9.85
C LYS A 272 3.04 -16.62 -9.20
N VAL A 273 2.19 -15.93 -9.95
CA VAL A 273 0.91 -15.37 -9.42
C VAL A 273 -0.35 -16.01 -9.99
N ASN A 274 -0.22 -17.03 -10.83
CA ASN A 274 -1.35 -17.78 -11.37
C ASN A 274 -1.86 -18.80 -10.35
N HIS A 275 -3.13 -18.72 -9.96
CA HIS A 275 -3.76 -19.74 -9.13
C HIS A 275 -4.08 -21.02 -9.91
N GLY A 276 -3.86 -22.18 -9.29
CA GLY A 276 -4.18 -23.49 -9.87
C GLY A 276 -3.24 -23.96 -10.98
N ALA A 277 -2.15 -23.26 -11.23
CA ALA A 277 -1.18 -23.67 -12.23
C ALA A 277 -0.13 -24.62 -11.63
N GLU A 278 -0.21 -25.90 -11.96
CA GLU A 278 0.80 -26.91 -11.59
C GLU A 278 2.07 -26.85 -12.46
N ILE A 279 2.12 -25.94 -13.45
CA ILE A 279 3.25 -25.83 -14.36
C ILE A 279 4.42 -25.21 -13.59
N SER A 280 5.34 -26.05 -13.12
CA SER A 280 6.66 -25.63 -12.62
C SER A 280 7.69 -25.84 -13.73
N TRP A 281 8.32 -24.76 -14.11
CA TRP A 281 9.41 -24.78 -15.07
C TRP A 281 10.57 -24.07 -14.36
N GLU A 282 11.40 -24.82 -13.66
CA GLU A 282 12.50 -24.32 -12.81
C GLU A 282 13.35 -23.21 -13.46
N THR A 283 13.48 -23.29 -14.78
CA THR A 283 14.22 -22.29 -15.56
C THR A 283 13.42 -21.02 -15.89
N ALA A 284 12.08 -21.08 -15.84
CA ALA A 284 11.23 -19.93 -16.09
C ALA A 284 11.19 -18.97 -14.89
N ASP A 285 11.25 -19.52 -13.68
CA ASP A 285 11.28 -18.75 -12.45
C ASP A 285 12.58 -17.90 -12.39
N GLN A 286 13.70 -18.43 -12.82
CA GLN A 286 14.97 -17.71 -12.88
C GLN A 286 14.94 -16.55 -13.89
N LEU A 287 14.29 -16.72 -15.05
CA LEU A 287 14.11 -15.64 -16.02
C LEU A 287 13.19 -14.52 -15.51
N ALA A 288 12.19 -14.87 -14.71
CA ALA A 288 11.31 -13.89 -14.12
C ALA A 288 12.02 -13.06 -13.04
N THR A 289 12.92 -13.68 -12.28
CA THR A 289 13.72 -13.00 -11.23
C THR A 289 14.85 -12.16 -11.81
N ASP A 290 15.56 -12.66 -12.83
CA ASP A 290 16.72 -11.97 -13.42
C ASP A 290 16.37 -10.67 -14.15
N HIS A 291 15.10 -10.46 -14.48
CA HIS A 291 14.64 -9.34 -15.31
C HIS A 291 13.38 -8.66 -14.75
N GLU A 292 13.21 -8.66 -13.44
CA GLU A 292 12.07 -8.02 -12.80
C GLU A 292 12.10 -6.51 -12.99
N GLU A 293 11.03 -5.96 -13.57
CA GLU A 293 10.78 -4.52 -13.56
C GLU A 293 9.89 -4.19 -12.37
N GLN A 294 10.42 -3.44 -11.39
CA GLN A 294 9.71 -3.10 -10.17
C GLN A 294 8.32 -2.53 -10.42
N GLY A 295 7.32 -3.16 -9.81
CA GLY A 295 5.93 -2.70 -9.87
C GLY A 295 5.22 -3.00 -11.19
N LYS A 296 5.71 -3.95 -11.98
CA LYS A 296 5.09 -4.44 -13.21
C LYS A 296 4.81 -5.94 -13.13
N VAL A 297 3.88 -6.44 -13.95
CA VAL A 297 3.60 -7.86 -14.07
C VAL A 297 4.31 -8.41 -15.30
N THR A 298 5.06 -9.49 -15.11
CA THR A 298 5.75 -10.19 -16.21
C THR A 298 4.98 -11.45 -16.58
N PHE A 299 4.68 -11.63 -17.86
CA PHE A 299 4.20 -12.89 -18.41
C PHE A 299 5.32 -13.56 -19.20
N LEU A 300 5.51 -14.84 -18.94
CA LEU A 300 6.38 -15.70 -19.74
C LEU A 300 5.51 -16.58 -20.63
N MET A 301 5.59 -16.35 -21.94
CA MET A 301 4.91 -17.13 -22.95
C MET A 301 5.82 -18.25 -23.42
N HIS A 302 5.46 -19.48 -23.10
CA HIS A 302 6.17 -20.69 -23.46
C HIS A 302 5.58 -21.28 -24.75
N PHE A 303 6.44 -21.61 -25.68
CA PHE A 303 6.14 -22.30 -26.93
C PHE A 303 6.43 -23.78 -26.76
N ALA A 304 5.41 -24.60 -26.49
CA ALA A 304 5.55 -26.02 -26.27
C ALA A 304 5.96 -26.75 -27.57
N LYS A 305 6.99 -27.59 -27.51
CA LYS A 305 7.42 -28.40 -28.66
C LYS A 305 6.43 -29.48 -29.03
N LYS A 306 6.28 -29.75 -30.31
CA LYS A 306 5.57 -30.91 -30.82
C LYS A 306 6.35 -32.20 -30.46
N GLY A 307 5.69 -33.16 -29.83
CA GLY A 307 6.32 -34.40 -29.36
C GLY A 307 6.87 -34.33 -27.93
N GLY A 308 6.76 -33.18 -27.23
CA GLY A 308 7.00 -33.08 -25.81
C GLY A 308 5.87 -33.68 -24.95
N THR A 309 6.10 -33.78 -23.65
CA THR A 309 5.11 -34.32 -22.70
C THR A 309 3.95 -33.38 -22.40
N SER A 310 4.05 -32.11 -22.78
CA SER A 310 3.00 -31.10 -22.59
C SER A 310 1.80 -31.37 -23.49
N GLN A 311 0.59 -31.39 -22.90
CA GLN A 311 -0.65 -31.57 -23.66
C GLN A 311 -1.54 -30.33 -23.50
N VAL A 312 -1.72 -29.57 -24.59
CA VAL A 312 -2.79 -28.54 -24.68
C VAL A 312 -4.05 -29.23 -25.17
N ARG A 313 -5.00 -29.49 -24.24
CA ARG A 313 -6.24 -30.22 -24.56
C ARG A 313 -7.36 -29.31 -25.05
N TYR A 314 -7.37 -28.07 -24.58
CA TYR A 314 -8.37 -27.05 -24.91
C TYR A 314 -7.74 -25.66 -24.84
N ASP A 315 -8.42 -24.68 -25.42
CA ASP A 315 -7.97 -23.30 -25.37
C ASP A 315 -8.55 -22.59 -24.14
N HIS A 316 -7.73 -21.84 -23.43
CA HIS A 316 -8.10 -20.97 -22.33
C HIS A 316 -7.48 -19.60 -22.59
N LEU A 317 -8.15 -18.82 -23.41
CA LEU A 317 -7.60 -17.59 -23.99
C LEU A 317 -7.76 -16.35 -23.12
N LEU A 318 -8.56 -16.43 -22.04
CA LEU A 318 -8.88 -15.31 -21.18
C LEU A 318 -8.70 -15.66 -19.71
N VAL A 319 -8.06 -14.80 -18.95
CA VAL A 319 -7.96 -14.88 -17.47
C VAL A 319 -8.23 -13.52 -16.86
N LYS A 320 -8.75 -13.54 -15.62
CA LYS A 320 -8.88 -12.33 -14.81
C LYS A 320 -7.62 -12.10 -14.01
N MET A 321 -7.14 -10.88 -14.04
CA MET A 321 -6.04 -10.41 -13.23
C MET A 321 -6.53 -9.37 -12.24
N PHE A 322 -6.14 -9.52 -10.99
CA PHE A 322 -6.41 -8.57 -9.92
C PHE A 322 -5.09 -7.95 -9.49
N VAL A 323 -4.96 -6.65 -9.64
CA VAL A 323 -3.78 -5.91 -9.18
C VAL A 323 -4.19 -4.85 -8.18
N ARG A 324 -3.26 -4.52 -7.30
CA ARG A 324 -3.38 -3.35 -6.43
C ARG A 324 -2.24 -2.40 -6.76
N ASP A 325 -2.58 -1.15 -7.01
CA ASP A 325 -1.58 -0.13 -7.34
C ASP A 325 -0.85 0.42 -6.10
N MET A 326 0.14 1.27 -6.32
CA MET A 326 0.95 1.88 -5.26
C MET A 326 0.15 2.75 -4.28
N TYR A 327 -1.07 3.14 -4.64
CA TYR A 327 -1.97 3.90 -3.76
C TYR A 327 -2.99 3.01 -3.04
N GLY A 328 -2.92 1.70 -3.23
CA GLY A 328 -3.84 0.73 -2.63
C GLY A 328 -5.13 0.49 -3.41
N ASN A 329 -5.32 1.11 -4.59
CA ASN A 329 -6.52 0.91 -5.40
C ASN A 329 -6.49 -0.45 -6.09
N ARG A 330 -7.63 -1.15 -6.06
CA ARG A 330 -7.80 -2.45 -6.69
C ARG A 330 -8.32 -2.28 -8.11
N HIS A 331 -7.69 -2.99 -9.05
CA HIS A 331 -8.09 -3.04 -10.45
C HIS A 331 -8.32 -4.51 -10.86
N GLU A 332 -9.41 -4.75 -11.57
CA GLU A 332 -9.71 -6.02 -12.23
C GLU A 332 -9.50 -5.83 -13.73
N ILE A 333 -8.70 -6.69 -14.33
CA ILE A 333 -8.26 -6.58 -15.70
C ILE A 333 -8.43 -7.94 -16.36
N ASP A 334 -9.04 -7.96 -17.52
CA ASP A 334 -9.08 -9.14 -18.37
C ASP A 334 -7.83 -9.19 -19.26
N VAL A 335 -7.08 -10.28 -19.15
CA VAL A 335 -5.87 -10.53 -19.94
C VAL A 335 -6.12 -11.71 -20.86
N ALA A 336 -5.87 -11.53 -22.14
CA ALA A 336 -6.15 -12.54 -23.14
C ALA A 336 -4.93 -12.86 -24.02
N MET A 337 -4.92 -14.05 -24.60
CA MET A 337 -4.19 -14.34 -25.82
C MET A 337 -4.96 -13.79 -27.01
N ASN A 338 -4.28 -13.11 -27.92
CA ASN A 338 -4.90 -12.59 -29.12
C ASN A 338 -5.48 -13.74 -29.98
N THR A 339 -6.72 -13.61 -30.44
CA THR A 339 -7.41 -14.69 -31.16
C THR A 339 -6.82 -14.96 -32.55
N GLU A 340 -6.26 -13.95 -33.20
CA GLU A 340 -5.63 -14.09 -34.52
C GLU A 340 -4.17 -14.54 -34.41
N ASN A 341 -3.50 -14.17 -33.29
CA ASN A 341 -2.13 -14.55 -33.01
C ASN A 341 -1.97 -14.96 -31.55
N PRO A 342 -2.23 -16.23 -31.18
CA PRO A 342 -2.18 -16.72 -29.81
C PRO A 342 -0.80 -16.59 -29.14
N SER A 343 0.24 -16.28 -29.91
CA SER A 343 1.55 -15.94 -29.33
C SER A 343 1.65 -14.52 -28.78
N MET A 344 0.57 -13.74 -28.80
CA MET A 344 0.51 -12.38 -28.26
C MET A 344 -0.45 -12.31 -27.07
N ILE A 345 -0.09 -11.49 -26.10
CA ILE A 345 -0.91 -11.19 -24.91
C ILE A 345 -1.40 -9.74 -25.01
N GLU A 346 -2.66 -9.54 -24.70
CA GLU A 346 -3.30 -8.22 -24.67
C GLU A 346 -4.22 -8.05 -23.47
N VAL A 347 -4.53 -6.81 -23.13
CA VAL A 347 -5.59 -6.44 -22.20
C VAL A 347 -6.86 -6.20 -22.99
N VAL A 348 -7.98 -6.81 -22.59
CA VAL A 348 -9.25 -6.76 -23.34
C VAL A 348 -10.36 -6.05 -22.58
#